data_56d3c18de509dc6678696e2634eeafd3
#
_entry.id   56d3c18de509dc6678696e2634eeafd3
#
_cell.length_a   1.000
_cell.length_b   1.000
_cell.length_c   1.000
_cell.angle_alpha   90.00
_cell.angle_beta   90.00
_cell.angle_gamma   90.00
#
_symmetry.space_group_name_H-M   'P 1'
#
loop_
_entity.id
_entity.type
_entity.pdbx_description
1 polymer ?
#
loop_
_entity_poly.entity_id
_entity_poly.type
_entity_poly.pdbx_seq_one_letter_code
_entity_poly.pdbx_strand_id
1 'polypeptide(L)'
;QVIIGLETQIDSDMDGLDLVVREVNEQLKAYAEAHDIKVIDFYTTLFEADQIGQIVFAGEVHPNELGYRLMAYKALEVFTRL
;
A
#
# COMPACT_ATOMS: atom_id res chain seq x y z
N GLN A 1 19.47 -6.75 1.47
CA GLN A 1 18.49 -6.19 2.39
C GLN A 1 17.07 -6.52 1.94
N VAL A 2 16.22 -6.94 2.89
CA VAL A 2 14.83 -7.27 2.61
C VAL A 2 13.96 -6.05 2.87
N ILE A 3 13.01 -5.81 1.97
CA ILE A 3 12.03 -4.72 2.09
C ILE A 3 10.65 -5.34 1.86
N ILE A 4 9.68 -4.99 2.70
CA ILE A 4 8.32 -5.49 2.58
C ILE A 4 7.44 -4.39 2.02
N GLY A 5 6.75 -4.67 0.89
CA GLY A 5 5.70 -3.81 0.37
C GLY A 5 4.35 -4.24 0.92
N LEU A 6 3.59 -3.29 1.47
CA LEU A 6 2.24 -3.58 1.95
C LEU A 6 1.26 -3.67 0.79
N GLU A 7 0.20 -4.45 0.97
CA GLU A 7 -0.87 -4.58 -0.02
C GLU A 7 -1.66 -3.28 -0.13
N THR A 8 -2.13 -2.97 -1.33
CA THR A 8 -3.00 -1.82 -1.56
C THR A 8 -4.44 -2.13 -1.14
N GLN A 9 -5.25 -1.08 -0.97
CA GLN A 9 -6.64 -1.26 -0.59
C GLN A 9 -7.45 -1.98 -1.69
N ILE A 10 -8.56 -2.57 -1.28
CA ILE A 10 -9.59 -3.07 -2.19
C ILE A 10 -10.59 -1.93 -2.38
N ASP A 11 -10.70 -1.43 -3.60
CA ASP A 11 -11.54 -0.25 -3.92
C ASP A 11 -13.00 -0.64 -4.19
N SER A 12 -13.55 -1.46 -3.29
CA SER A 12 -14.95 -1.85 -3.37
C SER A 12 -15.42 -2.39 -2.03
N ASP A 13 -16.74 -2.51 -1.87
CA ASP A 13 -17.36 -3.11 -0.69
C ASP A 13 -17.47 -4.63 -0.78
N MET A 14 -16.52 -5.28 -1.42
CA MET A 14 -16.56 -6.73 -1.62
C MET A 14 -16.31 -7.48 -0.30
N ASP A 15 -17.38 -7.81 0.40
CA ASP A 15 -17.39 -8.76 1.53
C ASP A 15 -16.33 -8.50 2.60
N GLY A 16 -15.99 -7.23 2.84
CA GLY A 16 -15.02 -6.89 3.87
C GLY A 16 -13.57 -7.24 3.52
N LEU A 17 -13.26 -7.48 2.25
CA LEU A 17 -11.91 -7.83 1.82
C LEU A 17 -10.88 -6.75 2.16
N ASP A 18 -11.28 -5.47 2.10
CA ASP A 18 -10.35 -4.40 2.48
C ASP A 18 -9.97 -4.47 3.95
N LEU A 19 -10.90 -4.89 4.80
CA LEU A 19 -10.61 -5.10 6.23
C LEU A 19 -9.57 -6.21 6.40
N VAL A 20 -9.68 -7.29 5.63
CA VAL A 20 -8.69 -8.37 5.65
C VAL A 20 -7.32 -7.86 5.20
N VAL A 21 -7.28 -7.07 4.14
CA VAL A 21 -6.03 -6.45 3.67
C VAL A 21 -5.40 -5.61 4.77
N ARG A 22 -6.19 -4.79 5.47
CA ARG A 22 -5.68 -3.97 6.56
C ARG A 22 -5.13 -4.81 7.70
N GLU A 23 -5.79 -5.92 8.05
CA GLU A 23 -5.29 -6.82 9.08
C GLU A 23 -3.97 -7.48 8.69
N VAL A 24 -3.87 -7.94 7.44
CA VAL A 24 -2.62 -8.52 6.92
C VAL A 24 -1.51 -7.48 6.96
N ASN A 25 -1.78 -6.25 6.53
CA ASN A 25 -0.78 -5.19 6.54
C ASN A 25 -0.31 -4.87 7.95
N GLU A 26 -1.20 -4.87 8.95
CA GLU A 26 -0.81 -4.65 10.34
C GLU A 26 0.13 -5.75 10.84
N GLN A 27 -0.13 -6.99 10.47
CA GLN A 27 0.74 -8.11 10.83
C GLN A 27 2.10 -7.99 10.13
N LEU A 28 2.12 -7.57 8.86
CA LEU A 28 3.37 -7.36 8.13
C LEU A 28 4.19 -6.23 8.74
N LYS A 29 3.55 -5.14 9.15
CA LYS A 29 4.24 -4.04 9.84
C LYS A 29 4.85 -4.50 11.14
N ALA A 30 4.12 -5.26 11.95
CA ALA A 30 4.60 -5.76 13.23
C ALA A 30 5.80 -6.70 13.03
N TYR A 31 5.72 -7.58 12.05
CA TYR A 31 6.83 -8.47 11.72
C TYR A 31 8.06 -7.68 11.28
N ALA A 32 7.85 -6.70 10.40
CA ALA A 32 8.95 -5.87 9.90
C ALA A 32 9.63 -5.10 11.03
N GLU A 33 8.85 -4.53 11.94
CA GLU A 33 9.38 -3.82 13.09
C GLU A 33 10.20 -4.74 14.00
N ALA A 34 9.68 -5.94 14.27
CA ALA A 34 10.37 -6.90 15.13
C ALA A 34 11.68 -7.41 14.53
N HIS A 35 11.83 -7.36 13.21
CA HIS A 35 13.00 -7.88 12.49
C HIS A 35 13.85 -6.78 11.85
N ASP A 36 13.57 -5.51 12.17
CA ASP A 36 14.28 -4.36 11.60
C ASP A 36 14.27 -4.35 10.07
N ILE A 37 13.10 -4.61 9.49
CA ILE A 37 12.89 -4.63 8.04
C ILE A 37 12.17 -3.37 7.63
N LYS A 38 12.62 -2.73 6.53
CA LYS A 38 11.93 -1.55 5.99
C LYS A 38 10.62 -1.93 5.33
N VAL A 39 9.64 -1.03 5.40
CA VAL A 39 8.31 -1.23 4.82
C VAL A 39 8.05 -0.13 3.79
N ILE A 40 7.44 -0.51 2.66
CA ILE A 40 6.87 0.45 1.72
C ILE A 40 5.35 0.41 1.91
N ASP A 41 4.78 1.49 2.44
CA ASP A 41 3.35 1.54 2.75
C ASP A 41 2.54 1.98 1.53
N PHE A 42 2.35 1.06 0.59
CA PHE A 42 1.54 1.31 -0.59
C PHE A 42 0.06 1.53 -0.24
N TYR A 43 -0.42 0.89 0.82
CA TYR A 43 -1.81 1.03 1.24
C TYR A 43 -2.15 2.49 1.54
N THR A 44 -1.40 3.10 2.46
CA THR A 44 -1.64 4.48 2.87
C THR A 44 -1.43 5.44 1.70
N THR A 45 -0.44 5.19 0.85
CA THR A 45 -0.17 6.03 -0.32
C THR A 45 -1.40 6.16 -1.22
N LEU A 46 -2.00 5.03 -1.58
CA LEU A 46 -3.18 5.05 -2.46
C LEU A 46 -4.45 5.45 -1.71
N PHE A 47 -4.58 5.06 -0.45
CA PHE A 47 -5.72 5.44 0.37
C PHE A 47 -5.82 6.96 0.50
N GLU A 48 -4.73 7.63 0.81
CA GLU A 48 -4.73 9.09 0.96
C GLU A 48 -5.04 9.79 -0.36
N ALA A 49 -4.50 9.30 -1.48
CA ALA A 49 -4.81 9.84 -2.81
C ALA A 49 -6.30 9.70 -3.14
N ASP A 50 -6.88 8.55 -2.81
CA ASP A 50 -8.31 8.30 -3.02
C ASP A 50 -9.16 9.24 -2.15
N GLN A 51 -8.76 9.49 -0.91
CA GLN A 51 -9.50 10.37 0.01
C GLN A 51 -9.57 11.82 -0.49
N ILE A 52 -8.58 12.29 -1.23
CA ILE A 52 -8.61 13.64 -1.80
C ILE A 52 -9.20 13.67 -3.21
N GLY A 53 -9.84 12.59 -3.65
CA GLY A 53 -10.59 12.53 -4.89
C GLY A 53 -9.80 12.14 -6.12
N GLN A 54 -8.56 11.69 -5.98
CA GLN A 54 -7.80 11.17 -7.12
C GLN A 54 -8.26 9.76 -7.46
N ILE A 55 -8.42 9.48 -8.76
CA ILE A 55 -8.81 8.14 -9.22
C ILE A 55 -7.53 7.35 -9.43
N VAL A 56 -7.26 6.39 -8.54
CA VAL A 56 -6.01 5.62 -8.53
C VAL A 56 -6.20 4.13 -8.83
N PHE A 57 -7.45 3.68 -9.03
CA PHE A 57 -7.75 2.29 -9.33
C PHE A 57 -8.39 2.13 -10.69
N ALA A 58 -7.94 1.10 -11.44
CA ALA A 58 -8.54 0.74 -12.73
C ALA A 58 -9.76 -0.17 -12.56
N GLY A 59 -9.93 -0.74 -11.37
CA GLY A 59 -11.01 -1.62 -10.99
C GLY A 59 -11.00 -1.78 -9.49
N GLU A 60 -11.50 -2.90 -9.00
CA GLU A 60 -11.68 -3.08 -7.56
C GLU A 60 -10.37 -3.41 -6.83
N VAL A 61 -9.43 -4.08 -7.51
CA VAL A 61 -8.23 -4.61 -6.87
C VAL A 61 -6.92 -4.17 -7.53
N HIS A 62 -6.97 -3.50 -8.69
CA HIS A 62 -5.77 -3.12 -9.42
C HIS A 62 -5.61 -1.60 -9.49
N PRO A 63 -4.46 -1.05 -9.10
CA PRO A 63 -4.18 0.35 -9.34
C PRO A 63 -4.19 0.68 -10.84
N ASN A 64 -4.54 1.92 -11.18
CA ASN A 64 -4.40 2.41 -12.54
C ASN A 64 -3.00 3.01 -12.75
N GLU A 65 -2.76 3.66 -13.90
CA GLU A 65 -1.46 4.25 -14.19
C GLU A 65 -1.03 5.26 -13.13
N LEU A 66 -1.94 6.15 -12.69
CA LEU A 66 -1.62 7.10 -11.62
C LEU A 66 -1.31 6.38 -10.31
N GLY A 67 -2.10 5.36 -9.96
CA GLY A 67 -1.86 4.57 -8.76
C GLY A 67 -0.48 3.93 -8.76
N TYR A 68 -0.11 3.28 -9.86
CA TYR A 68 1.23 2.69 -9.98
C TYR A 68 2.34 3.72 -9.92
N ARG A 69 2.13 4.91 -10.51
CA ARG A 69 3.10 5.99 -10.45
C ARG A 69 3.33 6.47 -9.02
N LEU A 70 2.26 6.63 -8.24
CA LEU A 70 2.37 7.02 -6.84
C LEU A 70 3.07 5.94 -6.02
N MET A 71 2.80 4.67 -6.30
CA MET A 71 3.52 3.57 -5.66
C MET A 71 5.01 3.62 -5.98
N ALA A 72 5.37 3.90 -7.24
CA ALA A 72 6.78 4.01 -7.65
C ALA A 72 7.47 5.16 -6.92
N TYR A 73 6.82 6.31 -6.78
CA TYR A 73 7.38 7.44 -6.03
C TYR A 73 7.57 7.09 -4.56
N LYS A 74 6.63 6.37 -3.97
CA LYS A 74 6.75 5.94 -2.57
C LYS A 74 7.89 4.96 -2.39
N ALA A 75 8.04 4.01 -3.31
CA ALA A 75 9.16 3.07 -3.27
C ALA A 75 10.49 3.79 -3.38
N LEU A 76 10.60 4.75 -4.31
CA LEU A 76 11.82 5.54 -4.47
C LEU A 76 12.14 6.31 -3.20
N GLU A 77 11.15 6.92 -2.56
CA GLU A 77 11.32 7.62 -1.30
C GLU A 77 11.93 6.72 -0.22
N VAL A 78 11.41 5.50 -0.09
CA VAL A 78 11.92 4.54 0.90
C VAL A 78 13.35 4.11 0.55
N PHE A 79 13.62 3.80 -0.73
CA PHE A 79 14.95 3.38 -1.17
C PHE A 79 16.00 4.47 -0.95
N THR A 80 15.66 5.73 -1.10
CA THR A 80 16.62 6.83 -0.90
C THR A 80 16.96 7.06 0.57
N ARG A 81 16.22 6.44 1.50
CA ARG A 81 16.48 6.53 2.93
C ARG A 81 17.16 5.29 3.52
N LEU A 82 17.54 4.37 2.68
CA LEU A 82 18.24 3.15 3.13
C LEU A 82 19.76 3.41 3.44
#